data_bf852245cc67f2acc7ff8a616b81ff70
#
_entry.id   bf852245cc67f2acc7ff8a616b81ff70
#
_cell.length_a   1.000
_cell.length_b   1.000
_cell.length_c   1.000
_cell.angle_alpha   90.00
_cell.angle_beta   90.00
_cell.angle_gamma   90.00
#
_symmetry.space_group_name_H-M   'P 1'
#
loop_
_entity.id
_entity.type
_entity.pdbx_description
1 polymer ?
#
loop_
_entity_poly.entity_id
_entity_poly.type
_entity_poly.pdbx_seq_one_letter_code
_entity_poly.pdbx_strand_id
1 'polypeptide(L)'
;MNSDEGRVLVFTMVLASAIAACLGLVMDGGRMLIDATRAQALAHEAARAGARELDTAELAATGIVRIDEGAAVERAEEHLHASGATGRATIDGQRVVVTAEVPYTTVILPLGGGTAQARASATAVQD
;
A
#
# COMPACT_ATOMS: atom_id res chain seq x y z
N MET A 1 10.21 -8.78 -54.20
CA MET A 1 9.36 -8.13 -53.20
C MET A 1 9.18 -6.69 -53.61
N ASN A 2 7.95 -6.28 -53.83
CA ASN A 2 7.68 -4.90 -54.22
C ASN A 2 7.88 -3.97 -53.01
N SER A 3 8.32 -2.75 -53.28
CA SER A 3 8.62 -1.76 -52.20
C SER A 3 7.39 -1.45 -51.31
N ASP A 4 6.18 -1.68 -51.81
CA ASP A 4 4.95 -1.47 -51.05
C ASP A 4 4.70 -2.59 -50.03
N GLU A 5 5.05 -3.84 -50.34
CA GLU A 5 4.94 -4.96 -49.39
C GLU A 5 5.90 -4.78 -48.20
N GLY A 6 7.11 -4.28 -48.45
CA GLY A 6 8.04 -3.98 -47.40
C GLY A 6 7.56 -2.85 -46.46
N ARG A 7 6.90 -1.83 -47.01
CA ARG A 7 6.32 -0.74 -46.22
C ARG A 7 5.16 -1.21 -45.34
N VAL A 8 4.27 -2.05 -45.88
CA VAL A 8 3.18 -2.64 -45.13
C VAL A 8 3.71 -3.52 -43.97
N LEU A 9 4.74 -4.31 -44.23
CA LEU A 9 5.33 -5.18 -43.20
C LEU A 9 5.94 -4.35 -42.06
N VAL A 10 6.73 -3.31 -42.39
CA VAL A 10 7.31 -2.42 -41.39
C VAL A 10 6.22 -1.69 -40.59
N PHE A 11 5.20 -1.17 -41.25
CA PHE A 11 4.06 -0.53 -40.58
C PHE A 11 3.33 -1.49 -39.63
N THR A 12 3.10 -2.71 -40.06
CA THR A 12 2.44 -3.74 -39.23
C THR A 12 3.28 -4.10 -38.01
N MET A 13 4.61 -4.22 -38.16
CA MET A 13 5.53 -4.47 -37.04
C MET A 13 5.53 -3.33 -36.03
N VAL A 14 5.60 -2.09 -36.51
CA VAL A 14 5.56 -0.92 -35.62
C VAL A 14 4.23 -0.84 -34.88
N LEU A 15 3.11 -1.05 -35.57
CA LEU A 15 1.78 -1.04 -34.96
C LEU A 15 1.63 -2.17 -33.92
N ALA A 16 2.06 -3.38 -34.25
CA ALA A 16 2.03 -4.51 -33.32
C ALA A 16 2.88 -4.25 -32.07
N SER A 17 4.06 -3.66 -32.24
CA SER A 17 4.93 -3.28 -31.12
C SER A 17 4.29 -2.22 -30.23
N ALA A 18 3.64 -1.22 -30.83
CA ALA A 18 2.93 -0.18 -30.09
C ALA A 18 1.77 -0.75 -29.27
N ILE A 19 0.98 -1.67 -29.85
CA ILE A 19 -0.10 -2.34 -29.14
C ILE A 19 0.45 -3.19 -27.98
N ALA A 20 1.51 -3.95 -28.22
CA ALA A 20 2.16 -4.76 -27.18
C ALA A 20 2.68 -3.91 -26.03
N ALA A 21 3.29 -2.76 -26.33
CA ALA A 21 3.75 -1.81 -25.32
C ALA A 21 2.59 -1.22 -24.50
N CYS A 22 1.48 -0.86 -25.14
CA CYS A 22 0.28 -0.39 -24.45
C CYS A 22 -0.32 -1.45 -23.53
N LEU A 23 -0.40 -2.70 -23.98
CA LEU A 23 -0.89 -3.80 -23.15
C LEU A 23 0.02 -4.05 -21.95
N GLY A 24 1.34 -3.99 -22.15
CA GLY A 24 2.32 -4.09 -21.05
C GLY A 24 2.13 -2.98 -20.01
N LEU A 25 1.95 -1.76 -20.47
CA LEU A 25 1.70 -0.61 -19.57
C LEU A 25 0.41 -0.77 -18.76
N VAL A 26 -0.66 -1.25 -19.39
CA VAL A 26 -1.95 -1.49 -18.70
C VAL A 26 -1.81 -2.60 -17.65
N MET A 27 -1.12 -3.68 -17.95
CA MET A 27 -0.92 -4.78 -17.01
C MET A 27 -0.04 -4.38 -15.82
N ASP A 28 1.07 -3.74 -16.06
CA ASP A 28 1.98 -3.30 -14.99
C ASP A 28 1.35 -2.16 -14.16
N GLY A 29 0.68 -1.22 -14.81
CA GLY A 29 -0.06 -0.15 -14.13
C GLY A 29 -1.21 -0.69 -13.29
N GLY A 30 -1.92 -1.70 -13.76
CA GLY A 30 -2.99 -2.37 -13.01
C GLY A 30 -2.47 -3.05 -11.75
N ARG A 31 -1.35 -3.75 -11.82
CA ARG A 31 -0.70 -4.36 -10.64
C ARG A 31 -0.25 -3.32 -9.63
N MET A 32 0.37 -2.25 -10.09
CA MET A 32 0.81 -1.15 -9.24
C MET A 32 -0.38 -0.52 -8.48
N LEU A 33 -1.52 -0.38 -9.14
CA LEU A 33 -2.75 0.13 -8.50
C LEU A 33 -3.30 -0.86 -7.45
N ILE A 34 -3.27 -2.16 -7.73
CA ILE A 34 -3.67 -3.19 -6.77
C ILE A 34 -2.78 -3.14 -5.52
N ASP A 35 -1.47 -3.05 -5.69
CA ASP A 35 -0.52 -2.97 -4.58
C ASP A 35 -0.68 -1.67 -3.78
N ALA A 36 -0.95 -0.55 -4.43
CA ALA A 36 -1.27 0.71 -3.76
C ALA A 36 -2.57 0.61 -2.94
N THR A 37 -3.61 -0.01 -3.49
CA THR A 37 -4.87 -0.25 -2.78
C THR A 37 -4.68 -1.19 -1.59
N ARG A 38 -3.86 -2.22 -1.76
CA ARG A 38 -3.48 -3.14 -0.68
C ARG A 38 -2.73 -2.41 0.43
N ALA A 39 -1.74 -1.58 0.10
CA ALA A 39 -1.02 -0.77 1.08
C ALA A 39 -1.97 0.13 1.88
N GLN A 40 -2.94 0.74 1.20
CA GLN A 40 -3.97 1.57 1.86
C GLN A 40 -4.85 0.76 2.83
N ALA A 41 -5.32 -0.41 2.41
CA ALA A 41 -6.11 -1.29 3.26
C ALA A 41 -5.32 -1.74 4.51
N LEU A 42 -4.09 -2.19 4.33
CA LEU A 42 -3.22 -2.63 5.41
C LEU A 42 -2.88 -1.49 6.39
N ALA A 43 -2.65 -0.28 5.88
CA ALA A 43 -2.43 0.88 6.74
C ALA A 43 -3.66 1.19 7.62
N HIS A 44 -4.87 1.11 7.06
CA HIS A 44 -6.12 1.29 7.82
C HIS A 44 -6.33 0.20 8.87
N GLU A 45 -6.10 -1.06 8.50
CA GLU A 45 -6.26 -2.19 9.43
C GLU A 45 -5.25 -2.12 10.58
N ALA A 46 -3.99 -1.82 10.27
CA ALA A 46 -2.94 -1.65 11.28
C ALA A 46 -3.23 -0.47 12.21
N ALA A 47 -3.68 0.66 11.69
CA ALA A 47 -4.06 1.81 12.49
C ALA A 47 -5.22 1.50 13.44
N ARG A 48 -6.22 0.75 12.97
CA ARG A 48 -7.34 0.29 13.82
C ARG A 48 -6.88 -0.72 14.86
N ALA A 49 -5.97 -1.62 14.51
CA ALA A 49 -5.42 -2.59 15.45
C ALA A 49 -4.69 -1.86 16.60
N GLY A 50 -3.84 -0.88 16.27
CA GLY A 50 -3.15 -0.06 17.27
C GLY A 50 -4.10 0.79 18.11
N ALA A 51 -5.14 1.37 17.51
CA ALA A 51 -6.11 2.22 18.23
C ALA A 51 -6.99 1.47 19.25
N ARG A 52 -6.96 0.15 19.24
CA ARG A 52 -7.65 -0.69 20.24
C ARG A 52 -6.82 -0.95 21.48
N GLU A 53 -5.52 -0.68 21.43
CA GLU A 53 -4.64 -0.81 22.58
C GLU A 53 -4.83 0.37 23.53
N LEU A 54 -5.68 0.17 24.54
CA LEU A 54 -6.05 1.18 25.51
C LEU A 54 -5.23 1.04 26.79
N ASP A 55 -4.90 2.17 27.41
CA ASP A 55 -4.36 2.18 28.76
C ASP A 55 -5.45 1.78 29.76
N THR A 56 -5.48 0.48 30.07
CA THR A 56 -6.47 -0.11 30.98
C THR A 56 -6.29 0.35 32.41
N ALA A 57 -5.08 0.72 32.81
CA ALA A 57 -4.79 1.22 34.14
C ALA A 57 -5.37 2.63 34.33
N GLU A 58 -5.20 3.50 33.36
CA GLU A 58 -5.77 4.84 33.40
C GLU A 58 -7.29 4.81 33.27
N LEU A 59 -7.81 3.94 32.39
CA LEU A 59 -9.25 3.75 32.26
C LEU A 59 -9.91 3.30 33.57
N ALA A 60 -9.27 2.35 34.29
CA ALA A 60 -9.77 1.88 35.58
C ALA A 60 -9.68 2.94 36.70
N ALA A 61 -8.65 3.78 36.67
CA ALA A 61 -8.42 4.79 37.69
C ALA A 61 -9.26 6.05 37.49
N THR A 62 -9.44 6.50 36.25
CA THR A 62 -10.04 7.80 35.93
C THR A 62 -11.31 7.72 35.07
N GLY A 63 -11.60 6.58 34.45
CA GLY A 63 -12.66 6.41 33.47
C GLY A 63 -12.38 7.09 32.12
N ILE A 64 -11.16 7.59 31.91
CA ILE A 64 -10.75 8.25 30.67
C ILE A 64 -10.16 7.22 29.71
N VAL A 65 -10.68 7.19 28.48
CA VAL A 65 -10.12 6.36 27.41
C VAL A 65 -8.88 7.03 26.85
N ARG A 66 -7.75 6.34 26.93
CA ARG A 66 -6.48 6.79 26.37
C ARG A 66 -5.77 5.61 25.69
N ILE A 67 -5.06 5.90 24.59
CA ILE A 67 -4.25 4.91 23.89
C ILE A 67 -2.98 4.65 24.70
N ASP A 68 -2.63 3.37 24.88
CA ASP A 68 -1.30 2.94 25.30
C ASP A 68 -0.36 3.09 24.09
N GLU A 69 0.44 4.15 24.09
CA GLU A 69 1.26 4.52 22.93
C GLU A 69 2.25 3.42 22.52
N GLY A 70 2.92 2.78 23.49
CA GLY A 70 3.88 1.72 23.21
C GLY A 70 3.23 0.49 22.64
N ALA A 71 2.16 0.00 23.27
CA ALA A 71 1.41 -1.16 22.82
C ALA A 71 0.72 -0.90 21.47
N ALA A 72 0.22 0.32 21.24
CA ALA A 72 -0.43 0.70 20.00
C ALA A 72 0.55 0.68 18.80
N VAL A 73 1.76 1.21 18.97
CA VAL A 73 2.80 1.18 17.92
C VAL A 73 3.22 -0.25 17.63
N GLU A 74 3.53 -1.02 18.67
CA GLU A 74 3.94 -2.43 18.52
C GLU A 74 2.86 -3.24 17.82
N ARG A 75 1.61 -3.10 18.22
CA ARG A 75 0.48 -3.83 17.63
C ARG A 75 0.24 -3.46 16.17
N ALA A 76 0.35 -2.19 15.83
CA ALA A 76 0.19 -1.73 14.45
C ALA A 76 1.31 -2.27 13.54
N GLU A 77 2.55 -2.20 13.98
CA GLU A 77 3.70 -2.69 13.21
C GLU A 77 3.69 -4.22 13.09
N GLU A 78 3.34 -4.94 14.16
CA GLU A 78 3.15 -6.40 14.12
C GLU A 78 2.09 -6.81 13.10
N HIS A 79 0.98 -6.09 13.03
CA HIS A 79 -0.08 -6.35 12.05
C HIS A 79 0.41 -6.19 10.61
N LEU A 80 1.22 -5.16 10.33
CA LEU A 80 1.83 -4.96 9.01
C LEU A 80 2.76 -6.13 8.65
N HIS A 81 3.64 -6.51 9.56
CA HIS A 81 4.56 -7.64 9.34
C HIS A 81 3.84 -8.96 9.11
N ALA A 82 2.81 -9.26 9.89
CA ALA A 82 2.00 -10.46 9.73
C ALA A 82 1.28 -10.51 8.37
N SER A 83 1.00 -9.35 7.79
CA SER A 83 0.36 -9.20 6.48
C SER A 83 1.33 -9.16 5.30
N GLY A 84 2.63 -9.32 5.55
CA GLY A 84 3.68 -9.27 4.53
C GLY A 84 4.02 -7.87 4.03
N ALA A 85 3.64 -6.84 4.77
CA ALA A 85 4.00 -5.46 4.53
C ALA A 85 5.06 -4.98 5.53
N THR A 86 5.68 -3.86 5.24
CA THR A 86 6.52 -3.12 6.19
C THR A 86 5.91 -1.75 6.44
N GLY A 87 6.36 -1.07 7.45
CA GLY A 87 5.88 0.26 7.73
C GLY A 87 6.22 0.74 9.12
N ARG A 88 5.69 1.90 9.46
CA ARG A 88 5.92 2.56 10.73
C ARG A 88 4.62 3.12 11.28
N ALA A 89 4.45 2.98 12.58
CA ALA A 89 3.35 3.59 13.32
C ALA A 89 3.87 4.73 14.20
N THR A 90 3.09 5.78 14.31
CA THR A 90 3.34 6.93 15.20
C THR A 90 2.04 7.32 15.89
N ILE A 91 2.16 7.92 17.06
CA ILE A 91 1.03 8.41 17.84
C ILE A 91 0.97 9.94 17.74
N ASP A 92 -0.21 10.44 17.46
CA ASP A 92 -0.53 11.85 17.45
C ASP A 92 -1.77 12.10 18.35
N GLY A 93 -1.53 12.37 19.62
CA GLY A 93 -2.56 12.47 20.65
C GLY A 93 -3.32 11.16 20.85
N GLN A 94 -4.58 11.12 20.48
CA GLN A 94 -5.45 9.92 20.54
C GLN A 94 -5.57 9.20 19.17
N ARG A 95 -4.67 9.50 18.26
CA ARG A 95 -4.68 8.98 16.91
C ARG A 95 -3.43 8.15 16.62
N VAL A 96 -3.63 6.95 16.11
CA VAL A 96 -2.57 6.11 15.56
C VAL A 96 -2.44 6.40 14.08
N VAL A 97 -1.27 6.82 13.64
CA VAL A 97 -0.95 7.09 12.24
C VAL A 97 -0.01 6.01 11.74
N VAL A 98 -0.39 5.31 10.70
CA VAL A 98 0.38 4.22 10.11
C VAL A 98 0.73 4.56 8.67
N THR A 99 2.00 4.37 8.32
CA THR A 99 2.47 4.37 6.94
C THR A 99 2.85 2.94 6.59
N ALA A 100 2.12 2.34 5.66
CA ALA A 100 2.38 0.99 5.16
C ALA A 100 3.12 1.03 3.83
N GLU A 101 4.00 0.08 3.61
CA GLU A 101 4.80 -0.08 2.42
C GLU A 101 4.65 -1.51 1.89
N VAL A 102 4.21 -1.63 0.64
CA VAL A 102 4.09 -2.89 -0.08
C VAL A 102 5.02 -2.87 -1.27
N PRO A 103 5.98 -3.79 -1.37
CA PRO A 103 6.86 -3.87 -2.54
C PRO A 103 6.07 -4.31 -3.77
N TYR A 104 6.38 -3.72 -4.92
CA TYR A 104 5.87 -4.16 -6.21
C TYR A 104 7.00 -4.33 -7.22
N THR A 105 6.80 -5.19 -8.20
CA THR A 105 7.72 -5.38 -9.32
C THR A 105 6.98 -5.23 -10.64
N THR A 106 7.59 -4.53 -11.59
CA THR A 106 7.11 -4.52 -12.97
C THR A 106 7.59 -5.78 -13.68
N VAL A 107 6.70 -6.43 -14.41
CA VAL A 107 6.99 -7.72 -15.05
C VAL A 107 7.27 -7.56 -16.54
N ILE A 108 6.60 -6.64 -17.20
CA ILE A 108 6.66 -6.46 -18.66
C ILE A 108 7.54 -5.27 -19.03
N LEU A 109 7.47 -4.19 -18.26
CA LEU A 109 8.29 -3.01 -18.49
C LEU A 109 9.60 -3.12 -17.71
N PRO A 110 10.77 -2.85 -18.32
CA PRO A 110 12.07 -2.93 -17.64
C PRO A 110 12.34 -1.70 -16.75
N LEU A 111 11.32 -1.29 -15.99
CA LEU A 111 11.39 -0.13 -15.09
C LEU A 111 11.86 -0.48 -13.68
N GLY A 112 12.04 -1.78 -13.39
CA GLY A 112 12.41 -2.26 -12.08
C GLY A 112 11.23 -2.34 -11.12
N GLY A 113 11.52 -2.55 -9.84
CA GLY A 113 10.55 -2.58 -8.76
C GLY A 113 10.51 -1.27 -8.01
N GLY A 114 9.51 -1.12 -7.17
CA GLY A 114 9.33 0.01 -6.27
C GLY A 114 8.54 -0.39 -5.05
N THR A 115 8.12 0.60 -4.29
CA THR A 115 7.31 0.41 -3.09
C THR A 115 6.05 1.26 -3.19
N ALA A 116 4.89 0.62 -3.04
CA ALA A 116 3.64 1.32 -2.89
C ALA A 116 3.48 1.73 -1.43
N GLN A 117 3.33 3.02 -1.17
CA GLN A 117 3.16 3.57 0.17
C GLN A 117 1.73 4.08 0.35
N ALA A 118 1.19 3.85 1.54
CA ALA A 118 -0.07 4.41 1.94
C ALA A 118 -0.03 4.85 3.41
N ARG A 119 -0.74 5.92 3.72
CA ARG A 119 -0.85 6.45 5.07
C ARG A 119 -2.31 6.43 5.50
N ALA A 120 -2.55 5.91 6.69
CA ALA A 120 -3.86 5.90 7.30
C ALA A 120 -3.78 6.26 8.78
N SER A 121 -4.88 6.65 9.35
CA SER A 121 -4.99 6.92 10.78
C SER A 121 -6.29 6.39 11.35
N ALA A 122 -6.25 5.98 12.62
CA ALA A 122 -7.42 5.64 13.41
C ALA A 122 -7.32 6.29 14.78
N THR A 123 -8.46 6.68 15.33
CA THR A 123 -8.57 7.30 16.64
C THR A 123 -9.26 6.34 17.60
N ALA A 124 -8.81 6.27 18.85
CA ALA A 124 -9.57 5.58 19.88
C ALA A 124 -10.93 6.30 20.06
N VAL A 125 -11.99 5.55 19.91
CA VAL A 125 -13.36 6.06 20.04
C VAL A 125 -13.85 5.72 21.42
N GLN A 126 -14.33 6.72 22.12
CA GLN A 126 -15.10 6.57 23.33
C GLN A 126 -16.58 6.49 22.90
N ASP A 127 -17.14 5.27 22.94
CA ASP A 127 -18.60 5.06 22.80
C ASP A 127 -19.32 5.44 24.08
#